data_1c42daef81f2df1660c23768ea8b5b86
#
_entry.id   1c42daef81f2df1660c23768ea8b5b86
#
_cell.length_a   1.000
_cell.length_b   1.000
_cell.length_c   1.000
_cell.angle_alpha   90.00
_cell.angle_beta   90.00
_cell.angle_gamma   90.00
#
_symmetry.space_group_name_H-M   'P 1'
#
loop_
_entity.id
_entity.type
_entity.pdbx_description
1 polymer ?
#
loop_
_entity_poly.entity_id
_entity_poly.type
_entity_poly.pdbx_seq_one_letter_code
_entity_poly.pdbx_strand_id
1 'polypeptide(L)' 'MEVKLLVGLEIHVQLATKTKMFCGCRLGFNDPPNSNVCPVCIGMPGVLPVMNKTAYEYAVKAGLALNCQIARFTKWD' A
#
# COMPACT_ATOMS: atom_id res chain seq x y z
N MET A 1 -25.81 14.98 30.64
CA MET A 1 -24.54 14.49 30.10
C MET A 1 -24.80 13.82 28.74
N GLU A 2 -24.18 14.31 27.69
CA GLU A 2 -24.26 13.68 26.38
C GLU A 2 -23.15 12.66 26.21
N VAL A 3 -23.52 11.49 25.66
CA VAL A 3 -22.56 10.44 25.35
C VAL A 3 -22.54 10.24 23.83
N LYS A 4 -21.35 10.34 23.24
CA LYS A 4 -21.14 10.02 21.81
C LYS A 4 -20.40 8.69 21.69
N LEU A 5 -20.92 7.81 20.83
CA LEU A 5 -20.23 6.58 20.45
C LEU A 5 -19.45 6.84 19.16
N LEU A 6 -18.13 6.67 19.22
CA LEU A 6 -17.26 6.78 18.04
C LEU A 6 -16.73 5.40 17.70
N VAL A 7 -16.86 5.03 16.43
CA VAL A 7 -16.39 3.72 15.94
C VAL A 7 -15.48 3.95 14.75
N GLY A 8 -14.28 3.38 14.80
CA GLY A 8 -13.35 3.36 13.68
C GLY A 8 -13.15 1.95 13.19
N LEU A 9 -13.04 1.79 11.88
CA LEU A 9 -12.74 0.51 11.25
C LEU A 9 -11.45 0.63 10.44
N GLU A 10 -10.55 -0.35 10.60
CA GLU A 10 -9.37 -0.50 9.77
C GLU A 10 -9.46 -1.81 9.01
N ILE A 11 -9.23 -1.74 7.71
CA ILE A 11 -9.34 -2.92 6.85
C ILE A 11 -8.03 -3.08 6.10
N HIS A 12 -7.42 -4.25 6.20
CA HIS A 12 -6.21 -4.60 5.47
C HIS A 12 -6.56 -5.50 4.29
N VAL A 13 -6.03 -5.16 3.12
CA VAL A 13 -6.27 -5.90 1.89
C VAL A 13 -4.93 -6.27 1.26
N GLN A 14 -4.73 -7.54 0.97
CA GLN A 14 -3.60 -8.00 0.18
C GLN A 14 -3.98 -8.05 -1.29
N LEU A 15 -3.36 -7.19 -2.09
CA LEU A 15 -3.66 -7.10 -3.51
C LEU A 15 -2.96 -8.22 -4.30
N ALA A 16 -3.61 -8.70 -5.35
CA ALA A 16 -3.06 -9.73 -6.23
C ALA A 16 -2.12 -9.09 -7.27
N THR A 17 -1.01 -8.52 -6.80
CA THR A 17 0.01 -7.92 -7.66
C THR A 17 1.26 -8.81 -7.69
N LYS A 18 2.12 -8.59 -8.70
CA LYS A 18 3.35 -9.37 -8.86
C LYS A 18 4.50 -8.85 -8.00
N THR A 19 4.48 -7.57 -7.68
CA THR A 19 5.52 -6.91 -6.90
C THR A 19 4.93 -6.15 -5.73
N LYS A 20 5.79 -5.75 -4.78
CA LYS A 20 5.41 -4.93 -3.65
C LYS A 20 4.93 -3.54 -4.10
N MET A 21 4.23 -2.84 -3.22
CA MET A 21 3.59 -1.57 -3.56
C MET A 21 4.59 -0.45 -3.88
N PHE A 22 5.70 -0.39 -3.16
CA PHE A 22 6.64 0.72 -3.25
C PHE A 22 8.02 0.36 -3.82
N CYS A 23 8.19 -0.85 -4.29
CA CYS A 23 9.43 -1.27 -4.94
C CYS A 23 9.16 -2.39 -5.94
N GLY A 24 10.19 -2.79 -6.69
CA GLY A 24 10.08 -3.83 -7.71
C GLY A 24 10.30 -5.26 -7.20
N CYS A 25 10.42 -5.46 -5.89
CA CYS A 25 10.66 -6.80 -5.35
C CYS A 25 9.44 -7.68 -5.53
N ARG A 26 9.69 -8.96 -5.81
CA ARG A 26 8.66 -9.96 -5.99
C ARG A 26 7.90 -10.22 -4.69
N LEU A 27 6.58 -10.40 -4.80
CA LEU A 27 5.79 -10.96 -3.73
C LEU A 27 5.86 -12.49 -3.80
N GLY A 28 6.27 -13.12 -2.70
CA GLY A 28 6.35 -14.57 -2.62
C GLY A 28 5.88 -15.05 -1.27
N PHE A 29 5.10 -16.14 -1.27
CA PHE A 29 4.72 -16.85 -0.06
C PHE A 29 5.70 -18.02 0.14
N ASN A 30 6.07 -18.27 1.38
CA ASN A 30 6.99 -19.36 1.75
C ASN A 30 8.41 -19.21 1.17
N ASP A 31 8.80 -18.04 0.72
CA ASP A 31 10.17 -17.77 0.33
C ASP A 31 11.06 -17.66 1.58
N PRO A 32 12.37 -17.94 1.46
CA PRO A 32 13.28 -17.76 2.59
C PRO A 32 13.24 -16.34 3.15
N PRO A 33 13.44 -16.13 4.45
CA PRO A 33 13.51 -14.79 5.02
C PRO A 33 14.51 -13.90 4.31
N ASN A 34 14.15 -12.63 4.10
CA ASN A 34 15.01 -11.61 3.46
C ASN A 34 15.44 -11.93 2.03
N SER A 35 14.73 -12.82 1.32
CA SER A 35 15.04 -13.15 -0.07
C SER A 35 14.45 -12.16 -1.08
N ASN A 36 13.38 -11.47 -0.73
CA ASN A 36 12.69 -10.51 -1.60
C ASN A 36 12.82 -9.08 -1.05
N VAL A 37 14.06 -8.60 -0.96
CA VAL A 37 14.34 -7.27 -0.42
C VAL A 37 15.25 -6.48 -1.37
N CYS A 38 15.11 -5.15 -1.32
CA CYS A 38 15.96 -4.22 -2.05
C CYS A 38 16.22 -2.98 -1.16
N PRO A 39 17.17 -2.10 -1.54
CA PRO A 39 17.43 -0.90 -0.73
C PRO A 39 16.20 -0.06 -0.42
N VAL A 40 15.24 0.00 -1.35
CA VAL A 40 14.01 0.79 -1.16
C VAL A 40 13.13 0.20 -0.06
N CYS A 41 12.81 -1.09 -0.12
CA CYS A 41 11.87 -1.69 0.82
C CYS A 41 12.46 -1.88 2.23
N ILE A 42 13.78 -1.92 2.37
CA ILE A 42 14.43 -1.95 3.68
C ILE A 42 14.77 -0.57 4.23
N GLY A 43 14.44 0.49 3.50
CA GLY A 43 14.57 1.86 3.98
C GLY A 43 15.98 2.39 4.09
N MET A 44 16.88 2.02 3.16
CA MET A 44 18.24 2.54 3.16
C MET A 44 18.26 4.06 2.98
N PRO A 45 19.25 4.79 3.55
CA PRO A 45 19.31 6.24 3.38
C PRO A 45 19.42 6.66 1.92
N GLY A 46 18.68 7.71 1.55
CA GLY A 46 18.72 8.28 0.22
C GLY A 46 17.83 7.60 -0.82
N VAL A 47 17.11 6.54 -0.46
CA VAL A 47 16.19 5.87 -1.37
C VAL A 47 14.79 6.45 -1.28
N LEU A 48 14.05 6.43 -2.39
CA LEU A 48 12.67 6.88 -2.46
C LEU A 48 11.78 5.74 -2.96
N PRO A 49 10.55 5.64 -2.45
CA PRO A 49 9.63 4.61 -2.92
C PRO A 49 9.19 4.86 -4.36
N VAL A 50 8.99 3.77 -5.11
CA VAL A 50 8.40 3.81 -6.44
C VAL A 50 7.11 3.00 -6.39
N MET A 51 5.98 3.66 -6.67
CA MET A 51 4.67 3.05 -6.53
C MET A 51 4.39 2.03 -7.63
N ASN A 52 3.90 0.85 -7.23
CA ASN A 52 3.41 -0.16 -8.17
C ASN A 52 2.12 0.35 -8.83
N LYS A 53 2.15 0.51 -10.15
CA LYS A 53 1.01 1.04 -10.91
C LYS A 53 -0.24 0.15 -10.77
N THR A 54 -0.09 -1.16 -10.80
CA THR A 54 -1.23 -2.09 -10.65
C THR A 54 -1.85 -1.98 -9.26
N ALA A 55 -1.03 -1.86 -8.21
CA ALA A 55 -1.52 -1.65 -6.86
C ALA A 55 -2.27 -0.32 -6.73
N TYR A 56 -1.76 0.74 -7.36
CA TYR A 56 -2.42 2.04 -7.41
C TYR A 56 -3.80 1.93 -8.09
N GLU A 57 -3.86 1.27 -9.25
CA GLU A 57 -5.12 1.07 -9.97
C GLU A 57 -6.13 0.28 -9.14
N TYR A 58 -5.71 -0.76 -8.45
CA TYR A 58 -6.59 -1.53 -7.57
C TYR A 58 -7.07 -0.69 -6.39
N ALA A 59 -6.19 0.12 -5.80
CA ALA A 59 -6.58 0.99 -4.70
C ALA A 59 -7.61 2.04 -5.13
N VAL A 60 -7.47 2.63 -6.32
CA VAL A 60 -8.44 3.57 -6.87
C VAL A 60 -9.78 2.89 -7.13
N LYS A 61 -9.77 1.67 -7.69
CA LYS A 61 -11.00 0.91 -7.90
C LYS A 61 -11.72 0.63 -6.58
N ALA A 62 -10.97 0.22 -5.55
CA ALA A 62 -11.55 -0.03 -4.24
C ALA A 62 -12.13 1.26 -3.63
N GLY A 63 -11.41 2.38 -3.75
CA GLY A 63 -11.90 3.67 -3.27
C GLY A 63 -13.19 4.11 -3.97
N LEU A 64 -13.27 3.95 -5.28
CA LEU A 64 -14.48 4.26 -6.04
C LEU A 64 -15.64 3.35 -5.66
N ALA A 65 -15.38 2.06 -5.44
CA ALA A 65 -16.41 1.11 -5.01
C ALA A 65 -16.98 1.45 -3.65
N LEU A 66 -16.16 2.03 -2.77
CA LEU A 66 -16.58 2.49 -1.44
C LEU A 66 -17.09 3.93 -1.43
N ASN A 67 -17.27 4.52 -2.61
CA ASN A 67 -17.76 5.90 -2.76
C ASN A 67 -16.84 6.95 -2.12
N CYS A 68 -15.54 6.74 -2.20
CA CYS A 68 -14.54 7.68 -1.69
C CYS A 68 -14.19 8.73 -2.73
N GLN A 69 -13.67 9.87 -2.27
CA GLN A 69 -13.06 10.86 -3.13
C GLN A 69 -11.59 10.50 -3.37
N ILE A 70 -11.14 10.56 -4.61
CA ILE A 70 -9.78 10.23 -4.99
C ILE A 70 -8.97 11.53 -5.11
N ALA A 71 -7.86 11.62 -4.37
CA ALA A 71 -6.97 12.76 -4.45
C ALA A 71 -6.29 12.81 -5.82
N ARG A 72 -6.29 14.01 -6.44
CA ARG A 72 -5.65 14.20 -7.75
C ARG A 72 -4.14 14.39 -7.65
N PHE A 73 -3.68 14.77 -6.47
CA PHE A 73 -2.27 15.03 -6.22
C PHE A 73 -1.90 14.50 -4.84
N THR A 74 -0.87 13.67 -4.77
CA THR A 74 -0.31 13.16 -3.52
C THR A 74 1.21 13.15 -3.59
N LYS A 75 1.84 13.07 -2.42
CA LYS A 75 3.29 12.90 -2.31
C LYS A 75 3.63 11.89 -1.24
N TRP A 76 4.83 11.32 -1.35
CA TRP A 76 5.38 10.41 -0.36
C TRP A 76 6.59 11.07 0.31
N ASP A 77 6.56 11.10 1.60
CA ASP A 77 7.68 11.63 2.40
C ASP A 77 8.57 10.52 2.92
#